data_619d7724770630aa544e7e26aedac254
#
_entry.id   619d7724770630aa544e7e26aedac254
#
_cell.length_a   1.000
_cell.length_b   1.000
_cell.length_c   1.000
_cell.angle_alpha   90.00
_cell.angle_beta   90.00
_cell.angle_gamma   90.00
#
_symmetry.space_group_name_H-M   'P 1'
#
loop_
_entity.id
_entity.type
_entity.pdbx_description
1 polymer ?
#
loop_
_entity_poly.entity_id
_entity_poly.type
_entity_poly.pdbx_seq_one_letter_code
_entity_poly.pdbx_strand_id
1 'polypeptide(L)'
;MSMSVSADLTVRLRPVAEPDLAIFRRLRTEPGLIGLDWAGFSDAGAPARRFAVDGYLGEDDGRLVVEVEQEKAAAGVVSYTAGRYAGRASYWEIGIVLLPQWRGRGIGWRAQALLCDYLFHHSPAQRIQAGTHPENIAEQRALEKAGFQLEGVVRASEFRAGQWRDGYLYSRLRDDPSPWDQTPQV
;
A
#
# COMPACT_ATOMS: atom_id res chain seq x y z
N MET A 1 18.74 -4.13 -31.83
CA MET A 1 18.43 -4.08 -30.38
C MET A 1 17.33 -3.06 -30.20
N SER A 2 16.10 -3.50 -30.10
CA SER A 2 14.95 -2.62 -29.91
C SER A 2 14.88 -2.26 -28.43
N MET A 3 15.18 -1.00 -28.09
CA MET A 3 14.84 -0.45 -26.77
C MET A 3 13.32 -0.33 -26.73
N SER A 4 12.68 -1.28 -26.06
CA SER A 4 11.28 -1.17 -25.68
C SER A 4 11.16 0.04 -24.77
N VAL A 5 10.62 1.15 -25.28
CA VAL A 5 10.13 2.25 -24.45
C VAL A 5 9.02 1.64 -23.60
N SER A 6 9.28 1.48 -22.32
CA SER A 6 8.26 1.09 -21.35
C SER A 6 7.17 2.15 -21.42
N ALA A 7 6.04 1.85 -22.05
CA ALA A 7 4.87 2.72 -22.01
C ALA A 7 4.59 3.03 -20.55
N ASP A 8 4.51 4.30 -20.20
CA ASP A 8 4.29 4.74 -18.82
C ASP A 8 2.90 4.26 -18.40
N LEU A 9 2.86 3.28 -17.49
CA LEU A 9 1.61 2.64 -17.08
C LEU A 9 0.78 3.64 -16.26
N THR A 10 -0.44 3.88 -16.68
CA THR A 10 -1.41 4.67 -15.91
C THR A 10 -1.98 3.79 -14.80
N VAL A 11 -1.80 4.25 -13.56
CA VAL A 11 -2.31 3.59 -12.36
C VAL A 11 -3.49 4.40 -11.84
N ARG A 12 -4.56 3.71 -11.48
CA ARG A 12 -5.66 4.31 -10.73
C ARG A 12 -6.04 3.48 -9.52
N LEU A 13 -6.70 4.10 -8.57
CA LEU A 13 -7.34 3.42 -7.45
C LEU A 13 -8.85 3.37 -7.70
N ARG A 14 -9.45 2.24 -7.40
CA ARG A 14 -10.90 2.08 -7.45
C ARG A 14 -11.43 1.25 -6.28
N PRO A 15 -12.71 1.40 -5.94
CA PRO A 15 -13.35 0.52 -4.97
C PRO A 15 -13.22 -0.96 -5.34
N VAL A 16 -13.24 -1.81 -4.32
CA VAL A 16 -13.27 -3.26 -4.47
C VAL A 16 -14.59 -3.66 -5.12
N ALA A 17 -14.54 -4.58 -6.08
CA ALA A 17 -15.69 -5.22 -6.69
C ALA A 17 -15.68 -6.72 -6.39
N GLU A 18 -16.82 -7.38 -6.55
CA GLU A 18 -16.96 -8.80 -6.21
C GLU A 18 -15.90 -9.71 -6.89
N PRO A 19 -15.56 -9.53 -8.19
CA PRO A 19 -14.51 -10.33 -8.83
C PRO A 19 -13.13 -10.20 -8.17
N ASP A 20 -12.84 -9.05 -7.54
CA ASP A 20 -11.55 -8.79 -6.88
C ASP A 20 -11.37 -9.63 -5.61
N LEU A 21 -12.45 -10.16 -5.04
CA LEU A 21 -12.40 -10.98 -3.83
C LEU A 21 -11.52 -12.23 -4.00
N ALA A 22 -11.32 -12.68 -5.24
CA ALA A 22 -10.37 -13.74 -5.56
C ALA A 22 -8.94 -13.37 -5.15
N ILE A 23 -8.51 -12.11 -5.36
CA ILE A 23 -7.19 -11.62 -4.95
C ILE A 23 -7.08 -11.67 -3.43
N PHE A 24 -8.08 -11.14 -2.71
CA PHE A 24 -8.07 -11.12 -1.25
C PHE A 24 -8.03 -12.52 -0.64
N ARG A 25 -8.69 -13.49 -1.26
CA ARG A 25 -8.63 -14.91 -0.83
C ARG A 25 -7.22 -15.45 -1.02
N ARG A 26 -6.62 -15.25 -2.17
CA ARG A 26 -5.26 -15.70 -2.48
C ARG A 26 -4.23 -15.09 -1.53
N LEU A 27 -4.34 -13.82 -1.18
CA LEU A 27 -3.48 -13.16 -0.20
C LEU A 27 -3.53 -13.82 1.20
N ARG A 28 -4.57 -14.59 1.52
CA ARG A 28 -4.73 -15.31 2.80
C ARG A 28 -4.29 -16.75 2.75
N THR A 29 -4.15 -17.32 1.56
CA THR A 29 -3.93 -18.75 1.37
C THR A 29 -2.66 -19.09 0.58
N GLU A 30 -2.03 -18.11 -0.08
CA GLU A 30 -0.86 -18.30 -0.91
C GLU A 30 0.36 -17.53 -0.33
N PRO A 31 1.26 -18.19 0.42
CA PRO A 31 2.40 -17.53 1.09
C PRO A 31 3.28 -16.71 0.14
N GLY A 32 3.50 -17.19 -1.08
CA GLY A 32 4.35 -16.54 -2.07
C GLY A 32 3.82 -15.21 -2.61
N LEU A 33 2.55 -14.88 -2.38
CA LEU A 33 1.98 -13.62 -2.86
C LEU A 33 2.39 -12.42 -2.00
N ILE A 34 2.46 -12.59 -0.70
CA ILE A 34 2.76 -11.49 0.24
C ILE A 34 4.26 -11.42 0.54
N GLY A 35 4.98 -12.52 0.37
CA GLY A 35 6.43 -12.56 0.62
C GLY A 35 6.77 -12.35 2.10
N LEU A 36 7.54 -11.31 2.40
CA LEU A 36 8.02 -11.04 3.77
C LEU A 36 6.89 -10.77 4.77
N ASP A 37 5.76 -10.24 4.33
CA ASP A 37 4.62 -9.90 5.19
C ASP A 37 3.70 -11.10 5.48
N TRP A 38 4.12 -12.33 5.12
CA TRP A 38 3.33 -13.52 5.37
C TRP A 38 3.29 -13.88 6.86
N ALA A 39 2.12 -13.70 7.45
CA ALA A 39 1.88 -13.99 8.88
C ALA A 39 1.17 -15.34 9.14
N GLY A 40 1.01 -16.17 8.09
CA GLY A 40 0.34 -17.46 8.19
C GLY A 40 -1.01 -17.51 7.48
N PHE A 41 -1.59 -18.72 7.41
CA PHE A 41 -2.90 -18.92 6.82
C PHE A 41 -3.99 -18.21 7.64
N SER A 42 -4.94 -17.62 6.95
CA SER A 42 -6.09 -16.98 7.57
C SER A 42 -7.38 -17.32 6.82
N ASP A 43 -8.52 -17.00 7.42
CA ASP A 43 -9.83 -17.39 6.90
C ASP A 43 -10.07 -16.88 5.48
N ALA A 44 -10.13 -17.79 4.52
CA ALA A 44 -10.39 -17.53 3.10
C ALA A 44 -11.80 -16.95 2.80
N GLY A 45 -12.75 -17.15 3.72
CA GLY A 45 -14.12 -16.62 3.61
C GLY A 45 -14.27 -15.19 4.16
N ALA A 46 -13.31 -14.72 4.95
CA ALA A 46 -13.37 -13.39 5.56
C ALA A 46 -13.50 -12.24 4.54
N PRO A 47 -12.83 -12.27 3.37
CA PRO A 47 -12.99 -11.21 2.36
C PRO A 47 -14.43 -11.01 1.89
N ALA A 48 -15.16 -12.08 1.61
CA ALA A 48 -16.56 -11.99 1.16
C ALA A 48 -17.48 -11.45 2.25
N ARG A 49 -17.29 -11.88 3.50
CA ARG A 49 -18.07 -11.34 4.63
C ARG A 49 -17.81 -9.86 4.86
N ARG A 50 -16.53 -9.43 4.82
CA ARG A 50 -16.19 -8.03 4.95
C ARG A 50 -16.78 -7.20 3.82
N PHE A 51 -16.66 -7.65 2.58
CA PHE A 51 -17.23 -6.98 1.41
C PHE A 51 -18.75 -6.81 1.52
N ALA A 52 -19.45 -7.81 2.04
CA ALA A 52 -20.90 -7.74 2.24
C ALA A 52 -21.33 -6.72 3.30
N VAL A 53 -20.43 -6.33 4.22
CA VAL A 53 -20.74 -5.36 5.28
C VAL A 53 -20.58 -3.91 4.77
N ASP A 54 -19.46 -3.59 4.13
CA ASP A 54 -19.11 -2.20 3.81
C ASP A 54 -18.34 -2.03 2.48
N GLY A 55 -18.24 -3.07 1.67
CA GLY A 55 -17.49 -2.99 0.40
C GLY A 55 -16.01 -2.67 0.58
N TYR A 56 -15.44 -2.89 1.76
CA TYR A 56 -14.08 -2.47 2.14
C TYR A 56 -13.87 -0.95 2.25
N LEU A 57 -14.93 -0.17 2.47
CA LEU A 57 -14.87 1.29 2.66
C LEU A 57 -15.50 1.68 4.00
N GLY A 58 -14.87 1.24 5.10
CA GLY A 58 -15.24 1.65 6.46
C GLY A 58 -14.72 3.04 6.84
N GLU A 59 -15.21 3.58 7.96
CA GLU A 59 -14.79 4.90 8.47
C GLU A 59 -13.33 4.93 8.93
N ASP A 60 -12.90 3.87 9.62
CA ASP A 60 -11.57 3.79 10.24
C ASP A 60 -10.58 2.91 9.45
N ASP A 61 -11.05 2.18 8.46
CA ASP A 61 -10.18 1.37 7.59
C ASP A 61 -10.83 1.10 6.24
N GLY A 62 -9.99 0.91 5.23
CA GLY A 62 -10.49 0.55 3.91
C GLY A 62 -9.42 -0.05 3.01
N ARG A 63 -9.89 -0.51 1.85
CA ARG A 63 -9.04 -1.06 0.81
C ARG A 63 -9.53 -0.61 -0.55
N LEU A 64 -8.56 -0.30 -1.43
CA LEU A 64 -8.83 0.01 -2.82
C LEU A 64 -8.00 -0.91 -3.72
N VAL A 65 -8.54 -1.22 -4.87
CA VAL A 65 -7.83 -1.99 -5.90
C VAL A 65 -6.91 -1.05 -6.67
N VAL A 66 -5.69 -1.47 -6.84
CA VAL A 66 -4.73 -0.86 -7.76
C VAL A 66 -4.98 -1.43 -9.14
N GLU A 67 -5.44 -0.60 -10.07
CA GLU A 67 -5.73 -1.00 -11.44
C GLU A 67 -4.75 -0.35 -12.42
N VAL A 68 -4.28 -1.13 -13.39
CA VAL A 68 -3.54 -0.65 -14.56
C VAL A 68 -4.53 -0.43 -15.68
N GLU A 69 -4.73 0.84 -16.08
CA GLU A 69 -5.82 1.24 -17.00
C GLU A 69 -5.68 0.60 -18.37
N GLN A 70 -4.47 0.55 -18.93
CA GLN A 70 -4.24 0.01 -20.27
C GLN A 70 -4.65 -1.47 -20.40
N GLU A 71 -4.49 -2.22 -19.32
CA GLU A 71 -4.80 -3.66 -19.29
C GLU A 71 -6.16 -3.95 -18.62
N LYS A 72 -6.81 -2.93 -18.03
CA LYS A 72 -8.01 -3.06 -17.19
C LYS A 72 -7.86 -4.18 -16.14
N ALA A 73 -6.66 -4.31 -15.60
CA ALA A 73 -6.28 -5.41 -14.74
C ALA A 73 -6.00 -4.94 -13.32
N ALA A 74 -6.49 -5.70 -12.34
CA ALA A 74 -6.14 -5.49 -10.95
C ALA A 74 -4.69 -5.92 -10.71
N ALA A 75 -3.84 -4.96 -10.39
CA ALA A 75 -2.41 -5.18 -10.13
C ALA A 75 -2.13 -5.51 -8.67
N GLY A 76 -3.03 -5.15 -7.77
CA GLY A 76 -2.88 -5.35 -6.35
C GLY A 76 -3.93 -4.60 -5.54
N VAL A 77 -3.63 -4.38 -4.29
CA VAL A 77 -4.50 -3.72 -3.32
C VAL A 77 -3.69 -2.76 -2.47
N VAL A 78 -4.23 -1.58 -2.21
CA VAL A 78 -3.77 -0.68 -1.14
C VAL A 78 -4.76 -0.72 0.01
N SER A 79 -4.25 -0.51 1.22
CA SER A 79 -5.05 -0.45 2.44
C SER A 79 -4.74 0.82 3.22
N TYR A 80 -5.70 1.27 4.02
CA TYR A 80 -5.51 2.32 4.99
C TYR A 80 -6.25 1.98 6.28
N THR A 81 -5.68 2.39 7.40
CA THR A 81 -6.27 2.19 8.74
C THR A 81 -6.01 3.44 9.57
N ALA A 82 -7.04 3.92 10.26
CA ALA A 82 -6.91 5.07 11.14
C ALA A 82 -6.12 4.69 12.40
N GLY A 83 -5.14 5.52 12.74
CA GLY A 83 -4.42 5.46 14.00
C GLY A 83 -4.56 6.76 14.78
N ARG A 84 -4.21 6.73 16.06
CA ARG A 84 -4.29 7.89 16.94
C ARG A 84 -3.04 8.01 17.80
N TYR A 85 -2.51 9.22 17.87
CA TYR A 85 -1.57 9.63 18.91
C TYR A 85 -2.33 10.20 20.12
N ALA A 86 -1.63 10.83 21.02
CA ALA A 86 -2.26 11.49 22.18
C ALA A 86 -3.26 12.57 21.77
N GLY A 87 -4.32 12.72 22.53
CA GLY A 87 -5.35 13.72 22.29
C GLY A 87 -6.21 13.45 21.07
N ARG A 88 -6.33 14.42 20.18
CA ARG A 88 -7.15 14.36 18.95
C ARG A 88 -6.32 14.16 17.68
N ALA A 89 -5.01 13.97 17.78
CA ALA A 89 -4.15 13.77 16.63
C ALA A 89 -4.38 12.38 16.04
N SER A 90 -4.93 12.34 14.83
CA SER A 90 -5.12 11.12 14.04
C SER A 90 -4.15 11.09 12.87
N TYR A 91 -3.85 9.88 12.42
CA TYR A 91 -3.07 9.63 11.23
C TYR A 91 -3.68 8.45 10.45
N TRP A 92 -3.28 8.30 9.21
CA TRP A 92 -3.55 7.08 8.45
C TRP A 92 -2.29 6.23 8.36
N GLU A 93 -2.43 4.94 8.61
CA GLU A 93 -1.41 3.96 8.27
C GLU A 93 -1.81 3.28 6.97
N ILE A 94 -0.89 3.26 5.99
CA ILE A 94 -1.14 2.65 4.69
C ILE A 94 -0.30 1.41 4.46
N GLY A 95 -0.79 0.53 3.60
CA GLY A 95 -0.08 -0.64 3.13
C GLY A 95 -0.40 -0.95 1.68
N ILE A 96 0.46 -1.72 1.04
CA ILE A 96 0.29 -2.14 -0.35
C ILE A 96 0.71 -3.59 -0.53
N VAL A 97 -0.03 -4.31 -1.36
CA VAL A 97 0.38 -5.60 -1.90
C VAL A 97 0.18 -5.59 -3.42
N LEU A 98 1.25 -5.80 -4.17
CA LEU A 98 1.18 -6.02 -5.62
C LEU A 98 1.34 -7.50 -5.94
N LEU A 99 0.54 -7.98 -6.90
CA LEU A 99 0.70 -9.29 -7.47
C LEU A 99 2.06 -9.41 -8.17
N PRO A 100 2.73 -10.58 -8.13
CA PRO A 100 4.12 -10.74 -8.58
C PRO A 100 4.40 -10.20 -9.98
N GLN A 101 3.49 -10.44 -10.93
CA GLN A 101 3.64 -10.00 -12.33
C GLN A 101 3.61 -8.47 -12.53
N TRP A 102 3.19 -7.72 -11.50
CA TRP A 102 3.08 -6.26 -11.53
C TRP A 102 4.19 -5.54 -10.77
N ARG A 103 5.04 -6.29 -10.08
CA ARG A 103 6.17 -5.74 -9.31
C ARG A 103 7.27 -5.24 -10.24
N GLY A 104 8.09 -4.30 -9.74
CA GLY A 104 9.22 -3.75 -10.50
C GLY A 104 8.85 -2.83 -11.68
N ARG A 105 7.56 -2.51 -11.86
CA ARG A 105 7.04 -1.70 -12.99
C ARG A 105 6.68 -0.26 -12.59
N GLY A 106 7.10 0.19 -11.42
CA GLY A 106 6.82 1.55 -10.92
C GLY A 106 5.39 1.76 -10.43
N ILE A 107 4.56 0.71 -10.35
CA ILE A 107 3.15 0.79 -9.94
C ILE A 107 3.04 1.10 -8.44
N GLY A 108 3.91 0.52 -7.60
CA GLY A 108 3.81 0.62 -6.15
C GLY A 108 3.86 2.05 -5.64
N TRP A 109 4.86 2.82 -6.03
CA TRP A 109 4.98 4.20 -5.59
C TRP A 109 3.82 5.08 -6.06
N ARG A 110 3.35 4.89 -7.33
CA ARG A 110 2.21 5.63 -7.87
C ARG A 110 0.92 5.34 -7.09
N ALA A 111 0.66 4.06 -6.79
CA ALA A 111 -0.50 3.66 -6.02
C ALA A 111 -0.51 4.24 -4.60
N GLN A 112 0.65 4.26 -3.94
CA GLN A 112 0.79 4.86 -2.61
C GLN A 112 0.65 6.38 -2.65
N ALA A 113 1.23 7.06 -3.64
CA ALA A 113 1.06 8.49 -3.82
C ALA A 113 -0.41 8.87 -4.06
N LEU A 114 -1.11 8.15 -4.94
CA LEU A 114 -2.54 8.34 -5.19
C LEU A 114 -3.38 8.09 -3.94
N LEU A 115 -3.04 7.09 -3.12
CA LEU A 115 -3.72 6.84 -1.86
C LEU A 115 -3.51 7.99 -0.87
N CYS A 116 -2.30 8.52 -0.78
CA CYS A 116 -2.02 9.70 0.06
C CYS A 116 -2.85 10.91 -0.39
N ASP A 117 -2.88 11.19 -1.68
CA ASP A 117 -3.66 12.30 -2.23
C ASP A 117 -5.16 12.12 -1.94
N TYR A 118 -5.69 10.90 -2.11
CA TYR A 118 -7.06 10.56 -1.74
C TYR A 118 -7.34 10.81 -0.25
N LEU A 119 -6.49 10.30 0.65
CA LEU A 119 -6.67 10.43 2.09
C LEU A 119 -6.54 11.89 2.56
N PHE A 120 -5.57 12.63 2.05
CA PHE A 120 -5.40 14.05 2.37
C PHE A 120 -6.55 14.91 1.84
N HIS A 121 -7.14 14.54 0.71
CA HIS A 121 -8.28 15.28 0.15
C HIS A 121 -9.57 15.03 0.92
N HIS A 122 -9.77 13.81 1.42
CA HIS A 122 -11.04 13.38 2.02
C HIS A 122 -11.01 13.26 3.55
N SER A 123 -9.92 13.62 4.21
CA SER A 123 -9.82 13.61 5.68
C SER A 123 -8.99 14.78 6.20
N PRO A 124 -9.17 15.21 7.46
CA PRO A 124 -8.36 16.27 8.06
C PRO A 124 -6.99 15.79 8.56
N ALA A 125 -6.57 14.56 8.24
CA ALA A 125 -5.31 14.01 8.71
C ALA A 125 -4.13 14.86 8.22
N GLN A 126 -3.22 15.16 9.13
CA GLN A 126 -1.97 15.87 8.84
C GLN A 126 -0.85 14.91 8.44
N ARG A 127 -1.01 13.62 8.76
CA ARG A 127 0.04 12.62 8.65
C ARG A 127 -0.49 11.31 8.07
N ILE A 128 0.28 10.74 7.16
CA ILE A 128 0.14 9.36 6.70
C ILE A 128 1.45 8.65 6.99
N GLN A 129 1.38 7.42 7.51
CA GLN A 129 2.57 6.61 7.78
C GLN A 129 2.48 5.24 7.13
N ALA A 130 3.63 4.61 6.96
CA ALA A 130 3.76 3.25 6.48
C ALA A 130 4.92 2.54 7.18
N GLY A 131 4.72 1.27 7.51
CA GLY A 131 5.77 0.39 8.01
C GLY A 131 6.33 -0.49 6.90
N THR A 132 7.63 -0.80 6.97
CA THR A 132 8.23 -1.82 6.09
C THR A 132 9.43 -2.50 6.75
N HIS A 133 9.81 -3.65 6.23
CA HIS A 133 10.98 -4.38 6.72
C HIS A 133 12.29 -3.76 6.25
N PRO A 134 13.36 -3.79 7.07
CA PRO A 134 14.68 -3.36 6.64
C PRO A 134 15.21 -4.08 5.39
N GLU A 135 14.79 -5.31 5.17
CA GLU A 135 15.18 -6.12 4.00
C GLU A 135 14.33 -5.82 2.74
N ASN A 136 13.19 -5.11 2.89
CA ASN A 136 12.28 -4.80 1.77
C ASN A 136 12.71 -3.52 1.04
N ILE A 137 13.86 -3.57 0.38
CA ILE A 137 14.43 -2.42 -0.34
C ILE A 137 13.48 -1.90 -1.43
N ALA A 138 12.69 -2.78 -2.02
CA ALA A 138 11.74 -2.38 -3.06
C ALA A 138 10.64 -1.45 -2.51
N GLU A 139 10.12 -1.76 -1.32
CA GLU A 139 9.11 -0.94 -0.67
C GLU A 139 9.70 0.37 -0.12
N GLN A 140 10.89 0.33 0.47
CA GLN A 140 11.58 1.55 0.91
C GLN A 140 11.71 2.56 -0.23
N ARG A 141 12.20 2.10 -1.39
CA ARG A 141 12.32 2.95 -2.60
C ARG A 141 10.97 3.43 -3.14
N ALA A 142 9.91 2.60 -3.00
CA ALA A 142 8.58 2.99 -3.43
C ALA A 142 8.00 4.07 -2.52
N LEU A 143 8.18 3.95 -1.20
CA LEU A 143 7.78 4.96 -0.21
C LEU A 143 8.51 6.29 -0.44
N GLU A 144 9.84 6.26 -0.59
CA GLU A 144 10.64 7.45 -0.87
C GLU A 144 10.15 8.17 -2.14
N LYS A 145 9.90 7.43 -3.23
CA LYS A 145 9.34 7.98 -4.47
C LYS A 145 7.92 8.52 -4.31
N ALA A 146 7.14 7.96 -3.40
CA ALA A 146 5.79 8.44 -3.07
C ALA A 146 5.80 9.65 -2.11
N GLY A 147 6.99 10.19 -1.78
CA GLY A 147 7.16 11.39 -0.96
C GLY A 147 7.24 11.10 0.54
N PHE A 148 7.42 9.85 0.95
CA PHE A 148 7.63 9.50 2.35
C PHE A 148 9.08 9.71 2.77
N GLN A 149 9.27 10.05 4.04
CA GLN A 149 10.57 10.18 4.69
C GLN A 149 10.72 9.10 5.77
N LEU A 150 11.91 8.51 5.87
CA LEU A 150 12.24 7.57 6.95
C LEU A 150 12.33 8.32 8.27
N GLU A 151 11.56 7.92 9.27
CA GLU A 151 11.61 8.51 10.62
C GLU A 151 12.49 7.72 11.58
N GLY A 152 12.59 6.41 11.39
CA GLY A 152 13.44 5.60 12.23
C GLY A 152 13.08 4.11 12.26
N VAL A 153 13.70 3.44 13.24
CA VAL A 153 13.54 2.01 13.48
C VAL A 153 12.54 1.77 14.61
N VAL A 154 11.56 0.94 14.34
CA VAL A 154 10.63 0.43 15.37
C VAL A 154 11.15 -0.94 15.79
N ARG A 155 11.77 -1.00 16.98
CA ARG A 155 12.38 -2.23 17.48
C ARG A 155 11.33 -3.27 17.80
N ALA A 156 11.62 -4.54 17.41
CA ALA A 156 10.78 -5.71 17.68
C ALA A 156 9.28 -5.45 17.32
N SER A 157 9.04 -4.79 16.18
CA SER A 157 7.69 -4.42 15.74
C SER A 157 6.90 -5.59 15.19
N GLU A 158 7.59 -6.67 14.78
CA GLU A 158 6.97 -7.82 14.14
C GLU A 158 7.53 -9.15 14.63
N PHE A 159 6.65 -10.15 14.74
CA PHE A 159 7.05 -11.54 14.96
C PHE A 159 6.90 -12.32 13.65
N ARG A 160 8.03 -12.72 13.06
CA ARG A 160 8.06 -13.38 11.76
C ARG A 160 9.13 -14.48 11.73
N ALA A 161 8.77 -15.61 11.15
CA ALA A 161 9.66 -16.78 11.05
C ALA A 161 10.30 -17.18 12.39
N GLY A 162 9.49 -17.16 13.47
CA GLY A 162 9.92 -17.55 14.80
C GLY A 162 10.78 -16.53 15.56
N GLN A 163 10.92 -15.29 15.05
CA GLN A 163 11.76 -14.26 15.66
C GLN A 163 11.09 -12.89 15.64
N TRP A 164 11.37 -12.07 16.64
CA TRP A 164 11.06 -10.65 16.63
C TRP A 164 12.01 -9.91 15.67
N ARG A 165 11.44 -9.05 14.83
CA ARG A 165 12.14 -8.25 13.83
C ARG A 165 11.83 -6.78 14.03
N ASP A 166 12.83 -5.95 13.70
CA ASP A 166 12.65 -4.51 13.63
C ASP A 166 11.93 -4.14 12.32
N GLY A 167 11.20 -3.04 12.36
CA GLY A 167 10.60 -2.40 11.19
C GLY A 167 11.13 -0.99 10.98
N TYR A 168 10.98 -0.46 9.79
CA TYR A 168 11.19 0.95 9.49
C TYR A 168 9.86 1.68 9.47
N LEU A 169 9.82 2.85 10.08
CA LEU A 169 8.68 3.76 10.03
C LEU A 169 8.97 4.88 9.04
N TYR A 170 8.09 5.02 8.07
CA TYR A 170 8.07 6.11 7.10
C TYR A 170 6.83 6.97 7.30
N SER A 171 6.93 8.26 6.97
CA SER A 171 5.78 9.16 6.99
C SER A 171 5.81 10.16 5.85
N ARG A 172 4.62 10.63 5.48
CA ARG A 172 4.38 11.78 4.62
C ARG A 172 3.41 12.72 5.31
N LEU A 173 3.76 14.00 5.38
CA LEU A 173 2.88 15.04 5.92
C LEU A 173 2.10 15.70 4.79
N ARG A 174 0.97 16.35 5.15
CA ARG A 174 0.12 17.06 4.20
C ARG A 174 0.86 18.12 3.41
N ASP A 175 1.77 18.84 4.08
CA ASP A 175 2.49 19.96 3.52
C ASP A 175 3.86 19.57 2.89
N ASP A 176 4.16 18.27 2.85
CA ASP A 176 5.35 17.78 2.14
C ASP A 176 5.21 17.97 0.62
N PRO A 177 6.32 18.18 -0.11
CA PRO A 177 6.28 18.32 -1.55
C PRO A 177 5.57 17.15 -2.24
N SER A 178 4.77 17.46 -3.25
CA SER A 178 4.09 16.44 -4.05
C SER A 178 5.11 15.58 -4.82
N PRO A 179 5.00 14.26 -4.79
CA PRO A 179 5.87 13.40 -5.61
C PRO A 179 5.65 13.58 -7.13
N TRP A 180 4.52 14.19 -7.52
CA TRP A 180 4.20 14.48 -8.91
C TRP A 180 4.95 15.70 -9.43
N ASP A 181 5.42 16.60 -8.56
CA ASP A 181 6.16 17.81 -8.92
C ASP A 181 7.64 17.54 -9.15
N GLN A 182 8.11 16.34 -8.83
CA GLN A 182 9.48 15.91 -9.10
C GLN A 182 9.61 15.47 -10.57
N THR A 183 9.53 16.42 -11.48
CA THR A 183 9.97 16.20 -12.88
C THR A 183 11.44 15.80 -12.84
N PRO A 184 11.88 14.75 -13.53
CA PRO A 184 13.30 14.44 -13.63
C PRO A 184 13.99 15.66 -14.23
N GLN A 185 14.90 16.27 -13.49
CA GLN A 185 15.86 17.20 -14.09
C GLN A 185 16.69 16.38 -15.07
N VAL A 186 16.49 16.66 -16.36
CA VAL A 186 17.21 16.11 -17.50
C VAL A 186 18.69 16.55 -17.43
#